data_291fb542e2532d2ac5cff68bca19b402
#
_entry.id   291fb542e2532d2ac5cff68bca19b402
#
_cell.length_a   1.000
_cell.length_b   1.000
_cell.length_c   1.000
_cell.angle_alpha   90.00
_cell.angle_beta   90.00
_cell.angle_gamma   90.00
#
_symmetry.space_group_name_H-M   'P 1'
#
loop_
_entity.id
_entity.type
_entity.pdbx_description
1 polymer ?
#
loop_
_entity_poly.entity_id
_entity_poly.type
_entity_poly.pdbx_seq_one_letter_code
_entity_poly.pdbx_strand_id
1 'polypeptide(L)'
;MRWVDNMADMIRRNMRSFLRITPPQVSSFQITEQLDYYANAALCRIWERGDADELSQLYKELPGDTNRIRFWAAVPTAGNDINKLHTGIPGIMVRILTDVTVADMNAVELSSPEKQKIWDSIAKDNNFEDLVEDAVKNVLVVGDGAFKISLDPALTEYPIIEFVPGDQLEYVYNRGRVCEIVFRTEYTAQSGKYILEERYGRGYIRTKLKKDDREVPLDTIPETSGLSEEVTFDKSFMMAQQFMAFKSNKYKGRGSSIFDRKADSFDSLDEAWSQWMDALRRGRSKEYIPEKMLPRNPESGEILPPNAFDHAYIKLESSMQEGASNTIEVKQPVIPHESYLSTYITALDLCLQGVLSPSTLGIDVKKLDNAEAQREKEKVTLYSRNKIVNAIQKTIPKLVDTVLKVYSTSMKQTLTDVEATINFGEYANPSFESQVETIGKGKTQGIMSTEACVEELYGDSKDDEWKEGEVRRLKEEQGIVSEEEPAVNLDAGDYKIDFEG
;
A
#
# COMPACT_ATOMS: atom_id res chain seq x y z
N MET A 1 -12.14 -51.17 -1.79
CA MET A 1 -11.82 -49.77 -2.12
C MET A 1 -12.21 -49.41 -3.54
N ARG A 2 -11.74 -50.03 -4.64
CA ARG A 2 -12.08 -49.66 -6.02
C ARG A 2 -13.58 -49.62 -6.35
N TRP A 3 -14.42 -50.50 -5.71
CA TRP A 3 -15.87 -50.52 -5.99
C TRP A 3 -16.63 -49.33 -5.39
N VAL A 4 -16.22 -48.86 -4.20
CA VAL A 4 -16.80 -47.67 -3.55
C VAL A 4 -16.42 -46.39 -4.30
N ASP A 5 -15.16 -46.31 -4.80
CA ASP A 5 -14.72 -45.17 -5.63
C ASP A 5 -15.47 -45.07 -6.95
N ASN A 6 -15.69 -46.22 -7.62
CA ASN A 6 -16.48 -46.28 -8.87
C ASN A 6 -17.93 -45.87 -8.64
N MET A 7 -18.53 -46.23 -7.50
CA MET A 7 -19.91 -45.88 -7.19
C MET A 7 -20.03 -44.38 -6.84
N ALA A 8 -19.04 -43.83 -6.12
CA ALA A 8 -18.98 -42.39 -5.84
C ALA A 8 -18.83 -41.56 -7.13
N ASP A 9 -18.03 -42.02 -8.08
CA ASP A 9 -17.87 -41.36 -9.38
C ASP A 9 -19.09 -41.48 -10.28
N MET A 10 -19.81 -42.60 -10.22
CA MET A 10 -21.06 -42.79 -10.93
C MET A 10 -22.16 -41.85 -10.37
N ILE A 11 -22.25 -41.72 -9.04
CA ILE A 11 -23.19 -40.79 -8.39
C ILE A 11 -22.84 -39.34 -8.75
N ARG A 12 -21.56 -38.95 -8.74
CA ARG A 12 -21.09 -37.61 -9.15
C ARG A 12 -21.42 -37.32 -10.61
N ARG A 13 -21.24 -38.27 -11.53
CA ARG A 13 -21.61 -38.10 -12.95
C ARG A 13 -23.11 -37.90 -13.13
N ASN A 14 -23.92 -38.72 -12.45
CA ASN A 14 -25.39 -38.62 -12.53
C ASN A 14 -25.91 -37.32 -11.93
N MET A 15 -25.34 -36.84 -10.79
CA MET A 15 -25.68 -35.54 -10.24
C MET A 15 -25.31 -34.37 -11.17
N ARG A 16 -24.12 -34.44 -11.80
CA ARG A 16 -23.71 -33.40 -12.79
C ARG A 16 -24.64 -33.37 -13.99
N SER A 17 -25.06 -34.54 -14.50
CA SER A 17 -26.00 -34.64 -15.58
C SER A 17 -27.40 -34.11 -15.20
N PHE A 18 -27.87 -34.45 -14.00
CA PHE A 18 -29.16 -33.98 -13.49
C PHE A 18 -29.18 -32.45 -13.27
N LEU A 19 -28.08 -31.87 -12.75
CA LEU A 19 -27.94 -30.44 -12.54
C LEU A 19 -27.54 -29.66 -13.79
N ARG A 20 -27.42 -30.33 -14.95
CA ARG A 20 -26.96 -29.75 -16.23
C ARG A 20 -25.61 -28.99 -16.07
N ILE A 21 -24.77 -29.45 -15.19
CA ILE A 21 -23.43 -28.89 -15.02
C ILE A 21 -22.55 -29.45 -16.15
N THR A 22 -22.34 -28.66 -17.18
CA THR A 22 -21.31 -28.92 -18.20
C THR A 22 -19.93 -28.76 -17.60
N PRO A 23 -19.03 -29.74 -17.76
CA PRO A 23 -17.63 -29.51 -17.37
C PRO A 23 -17.08 -28.31 -18.16
N PRO A 24 -16.24 -27.47 -17.55
CA PRO A 24 -15.63 -26.36 -18.27
C PRO A 24 -14.93 -26.92 -19.51
N GLN A 25 -15.23 -26.35 -20.69
CA GLN A 25 -14.47 -26.65 -21.90
C GLN A 25 -13.03 -26.28 -21.63
N VAL A 26 -12.09 -27.17 -21.91
CA VAL A 26 -10.68 -26.88 -21.87
C VAL A 26 -10.43 -25.84 -22.96
N SER A 27 -10.22 -24.60 -22.57
CA SER A 27 -9.84 -23.54 -23.49
C SER A 27 -8.49 -23.93 -24.12
N SER A 28 -8.41 -23.92 -25.42
CA SER A 28 -7.15 -24.08 -26.15
C SER A 28 -6.27 -22.84 -26.07
N PHE A 29 -6.81 -21.75 -25.52
CA PHE A 29 -6.09 -20.50 -25.34
C PHE A 29 -5.54 -20.42 -23.91
N GLN A 30 -4.23 -20.41 -23.80
CA GLN A 30 -3.53 -20.23 -22.54
C GLN A 30 -2.82 -18.88 -22.54
N ILE A 31 -3.19 -18.01 -21.61
CA ILE A 31 -2.50 -16.75 -21.39
C ILE A 31 -1.25 -17.06 -20.53
N THR A 32 -0.08 -16.76 -21.08
CA THR A 32 1.18 -16.80 -20.34
C THR A 32 1.60 -15.37 -20.03
N GLU A 33 1.79 -15.05 -18.76
CA GLU A 33 2.31 -13.74 -18.36
C GLU A 33 3.77 -13.60 -18.82
N GLN A 34 4.13 -12.42 -19.34
CA GLN A 34 5.50 -12.15 -19.82
C GLN A 34 6.53 -12.14 -18.68
N LEU A 35 6.11 -11.61 -17.53
CA LEU A 35 6.92 -11.59 -16.32
C LEU A 35 6.31 -12.55 -15.30
N ASP A 36 7.15 -13.32 -14.63
CA ASP A 36 6.75 -14.06 -13.45
C ASP A 36 6.50 -13.09 -12.27
N TYR A 37 6.07 -13.61 -11.14
CA TYR A 37 5.77 -12.79 -9.95
C TYR A 37 7.01 -12.05 -9.45
N TYR A 38 8.17 -12.70 -9.42
CA TYR A 38 9.42 -12.13 -8.87
C TYR A 38 9.96 -11.01 -9.76
N ALA A 39 9.94 -11.21 -11.07
CA ALA A 39 10.32 -10.17 -12.03
C ALA A 39 9.35 -8.97 -11.99
N ASN A 40 8.04 -9.22 -11.82
CA ASN A 40 7.06 -8.15 -11.64
C ASN A 40 7.28 -7.39 -10.31
N ALA A 41 7.62 -8.08 -9.23
CA ALA A 41 7.95 -7.46 -7.95
C ALA A 41 9.19 -6.57 -8.05
N ALA A 42 10.25 -7.04 -8.73
CA ALA A 42 11.45 -6.24 -8.99
C ALA A 42 11.13 -4.97 -9.80
N LEU A 43 10.30 -5.09 -10.85
CA LEU A 43 9.80 -3.95 -11.62
C LEU A 43 9.06 -2.95 -10.72
N CYS A 44 8.17 -3.42 -9.85
CA CYS A 44 7.42 -2.56 -8.93
C CYS A 44 8.35 -1.83 -7.95
N ARG A 45 9.40 -2.48 -7.44
CA ARG A 45 10.39 -1.85 -6.55
C ARG A 45 11.18 -0.75 -7.26
N ILE A 46 11.56 -0.93 -8.51
CA ILE A 46 12.27 0.09 -9.29
C ILE A 46 11.37 1.31 -9.53
N TRP A 47 10.08 1.09 -9.81
CA TRP A 47 9.11 2.19 -9.92
C TRP A 47 8.89 2.92 -8.58
N GLU A 48 8.86 2.21 -7.48
CA GLU A 48 8.71 2.80 -6.14
C GLU A 48 9.93 3.66 -5.76
N ARG A 49 11.14 3.16 -6.04
CA ARG A 49 12.40 3.88 -5.77
C ARG A 49 12.53 5.14 -6.62
N GLY A 50 12.08 5.08 -7.86
CA GLY A 50 12.01 6.24 -8.76
C GLY A 50 13.35 6.76 -9.26
N ASP A 51 14.37 5.89 -9.36
CA ASP A 51 15.66 6.25 -9.96
C ASP A 51 15.58 6.17 -11.49
N ALA A 52 15.90 7.29 -12.16
CA ALA A 52 15.80 7.40 -13.61
C ALA A 52 16.78 6.48 -14.35
N ASP A 53 17.98 6.26 -13.79
CA ASP A 53 18.99 5.40 -14.41
C ASP A 53 18.59 3.93 -14.27
N GLU A 54 18.05 3.52 -13.09
CA GLU A 54 17.52 2.18 -12.88
C GLU A 54 16.35 1.88 -13.79
N LEU A 55 15.40 2.82 -13.96
CA LEU A 55 14.29 2.69 -14.90
C LEU A 55 14.78 2.52 -16.35
N SER A 56 15.74 3.33 -16.76
CA SER A 56 16.33 3.23 -18.10
C SER A 56 17.03 1.90 -18.34
N GLN A 57 17.75 1.39 -17.34
CA GLN A 57 18.43 0.10 -17.41
C GLN A 57 17.43 -1.05 -17.46
N LEU A 58 16.44 -1.06 -16.56
CA LEU A 58 15.39 -2.07 -16.50
C LEU A 58 14.72 -2.26 -17.86
N TYR A 59 14.27 -1.16 -18.48
CA TYR A 59 13.56 -1.23 -19.74
C TYR A 59 14.44 -1.58 -20.93
N LYS A 60 15.75 -1.43 -20.85
CA LYS A 60 16.69 -1.97 -21.84
C LYS A 60 16.87 -3.48 -21.76
N GLU A 61 16.77 -4.03 -20.54
CA GLU A 61 16.97 -5.46 -20.26
C GLU A 61 15.70 -6.30 -20.43
N LEU A 62 14.51 -5.68 -20.35
CA LEU A 62 13.25 -6.40 -20.55
C LEU A 62 13.15 -6.98 -21.96
N PRO A 63 12.86 -8.29 -22.11
CA PRO A 63 12.79 -8.94 -23.41
C PRO A 63 11.56 -8.51 -24.20
N GLY A 64 11.72 -8.39 -25.51
CA GLY A 64 10.62 -8.35 -26.47
C GLY A 64 10.30 -7.00 -27.10
N ASP A 65 9.28 -7.01 -27.98
CA ASP A 65 8.82 -5.84 -28.74
C ASP A 65 8.19 -4.73 -27.90
N THR A 66 7.87 -5.03 -26.63
CA THR A 66 7.33 -4.08 -25.63
C THR A 66 8.28 -2.90 -25.37
N ASN A 67 9.59 -3.06 -25.57
CA ASN A 67 10.58 -2.03 -25.30
C ASN A 67 10.59 -0.88 -26.32
N ARG A 68 10.07 -1.11 -27.52
CA ARG A 68 10.15 -0.12 -28.60
C ARG A 68 9.24 1.09 -28.42
N ILE A 69 8.17 0.95 -27.67
CA ILE A 69 7.10 1.95 -27.53
C ILE A 69 7.20 2.70 -26.19
N ARG A 70 7.98 2.21 -25.24
CA ARG A 70 8.07 2.81 -23.91
C ARG A 70 9.09 3.94 -23.86
N PHE A 71 8.73 5.02 -23.19
CA PHE A 71 9.57 6.21 -23.03
C PHE A 71 10.92 5.88 -22.38
N TRP A 72 10.94 5.09 -21.31
CA TRP A 72 12.18 4.73 -20.61
C TRP A 72 13.11 3.85 -21.46
N ALA A 73 12.56 3.01 -22.35
CA ALA A 73 13.33 2.19 -23.29
C ALA A 73 13.79 2.95 -24.53
N ALA A 74 13.15 4.07 -24.86
CA ALA A 74 13.44 4.81 -26.08
C ALA A 74 14.88 5.34 -26.10
N VAL A 75 15.58 5.10 -27.21
CA VAL A 75 16.90 5.67 -27.47
C VAL A 75 16.70 6.90 -28.35
N PRO A 76 17.06 8.10 -27.88
CA PRO A 76 16.92 9.32 -28.67
C PRO A 76 17.78 9.27 -29.92
N THR A 77 17.33 9.94 -31.00
CA THR A 77 18.16 10.17 -32.16
C THR A 77 19.31 11.14 -31.81
N ALA A 78 20.50 10.88 -32.31
CA ALA A 78 21.67 11.71 -32.02
C ALA A 78 21.37 13.21 -32.27
N GLY A 79 21.64 14.04 -31.30
CA GLY A 79 21.37 15.48 -31.33
C GLY A 79 19.94 15.89 -30.91
N ASN A 80 19.06 14.93 -30.56
CA ASN A 80 17.71 15.17 -30.06
C ASN A 80 17.49 14.56 -28.65
N ASP A 81 18.53 14.57 -27.83
CA ASP A 81 18.46 13.99 -26.48
C ASP A 81 17.48 14.78 -25.61
N ILE A 82 16.48 14.08 -25.11
CA ILE A 82 15.54 14.58 -24.10
C ILE A 82 16.03 14.08 -22.73
N ASN A 83 16.16 14.98 -21.78
CA ASN A 83 16.44 14.60 -20.40
C ASN A 83 15.20 13.90 -19.82
N LYS A 84 15.32 12.62 -19.54
CA LYS A 84 14.26 11.83 -18.95
C LYS A 84 14.14 12.16 -17.47
N LEU A 85 12.96 12.60 -17.06
CA LEU A 85 12.64 13.00 -15.69
C LEU A 85 11.58 12.08 -15.12
N HIS A 86 11.84 11.54 -13.94
CA HIS A 86 10.86 10.78 -13.20
C HIS A 86 10.09 11.69 -12.24
N THR A 87 8.78 11.53 -12.19
CA THR A 87 7.88 12.38 -11.37
C THR A 87 7.82 11.96 -9.92
N GLY A 88 8.25 10.74 -9.57
CA GLY A 88 8.20 10.20 -8.20
C GLY A 88 6.80 9.81 -7.70
N ILE A 89 5.79 9.91 -8.55
CA ILE A 89 4.39 9.61 -8.18
C ILE A 89 4.22 8.20 -7.61
N PRO A 90 4.83 7.13 -8.13
CA PRO A 90 4.66 5.79 -7.56
C PRO A 90 5.07 5.71 -6.09
N GLY A 91 6.25 6.22 -5.72
CA GLY A 91 6.71 6.23 -4.33
C GLY A 91 5.84 7.10 -3.42
N ILE A 92 5.36 8.25 -3.92
CA ILE A 92 4.43 9.12 -3.19
C ILE A 92 3.10 8.40 -2.91
N MET A 93 2.56 7.67 -3.90
CA MET A 93 1.32 6.90 -3.75
C MET A 93 1.43 5.84 -2.64
N VAL A 94 2.53 5.11 -2.59
CA VAL A 94 2.78 4.09 -1.54
C VAL A 94 2.83 4.76 -0.17
N ARG A 95 3.65 5.81 -0.03
CA ARG A 95 3.82 6.52 1.23
C ARG A 95 2.48 7.04 1.75
N ILE A 96 1.75 7.81 0.94
CA ILE A 96 0.49 8.43 1.39
C ILE A 96 -0.56 7.36 1.73
N LEU A 97 -0.67 6.29 0.94
CA LEU A 97 -1.63 5.23 1.23
C LEU A 97 -1.27 4.45 2.51
N THR A 98 0.03 4.29 2.80
CA THR A 98 0.52 3.74 4.07
C THR A 98 0.17 4.68 5.22
N ASP A 99 0.57 5.96 5.13
CA ASP A 99 0.33 6.96 6.17
C ASP A 99 -1.17 7.05 6.53
N VAL A 100 -2.04 7.19 5.52
CA VAL A 100 -3.50 7.24 5.68
C VAL A 100 -4.08 5.96 6.30
N THR A 101 -3.42 4.82 6.11
CA THR A 101 -3.91 3.54 6.65
C THR A 101 -3.46 3.33 8.08
N VAL A 102 -2.20 3.65 8.41
CA VAL A 102 -1.59 3.31 9.70
C VAL A 102 -1.79 4.40 10.75
N ALA A 103 -1.93 5.68 10.33
CA ALA A 103 -2.08 6.80 11.25
C ALA A 103 -3.23 6.65 12.26
N ASP A 104 -4.31 5.99 11.86
CA ASP A 104 -5.49 5.78 12.72
C ASP A 104 -5.53 4.38 13.36
N MET A 105 -4.42 3.63 13.32
CA MET A 105 -4.32 2.31 13.91
C MET A 105 -4.20 2.41 15.43
N ASN A 106 -5.14 1.82 16.14
CA ASN A 106 -5.08 1.75 17.61
C ASN A 106 -4.20 0.57 18.04
N ALA A 107 -3.76 0.60 19.30
CA ALA A 107 -3.05 -0.53 19.90
C ALA A 107 -3.90 -1.81 19.85
N VAL A 108 -3.23 -2.96 19.81
CA VAL A 108 -3.91 -4.26 19.84
C VAL A 108 -4.46 -4.51 21.23
N GLU A 109 -5.75 -4.79 21.32
CA GLU A 109 -6.46 -5.08 22.56
C GLU A 109 -6.71 -6.59 22.70
N LEU A 110 -6.45 -7.12 23.90
CA LEU A 110 -6.66 -8.52 24.25
C LEU A 110 -7.72 -8.67 25.33
N SER A 111 -8.50 -9.74 25.25
CA SER A 111 -9.54 -10.05 26.24
C SER A 111 -9.00 -10.32 27.66
N SER A 112 -7.72 -10.66 27.83
CA SER A 112 -7.08 -10.97 29.11
C SER A 112 -6.07 -9.89 29.51
N PRO A 113 -6.23 -9.21 30.66
CA PRO A 113 -5.30 -8.18 31.14
C PRO A 113 -3.88 -8.70 31.41
N GLU A 114 -3.74 -9.96 31.81
CA GLU A 114 -2.41 -10.56 32.02
C GLU A 114 -1.67 -10.75 30.70
N LYS A 115 -2.37 -11.25 29.67
CA LYS A 115 -1.81 -11.43 28.34
C LYS A 115 -1.56 -10.10 27.65
N GLN A 116 -2.37 -9.08 27.94
CA GLN A 116 -2.15 -7.72 27.43
C GLN A 116 -0.77 -7.20 27.85
N LYS A 117 -0.40 -7.32 29.12
CA LYS A 117 0.92 -6.87 29.61
C LYS A 117 2.09 -7.61 28.92
N ILE A 118 1.91 -8.91 28.68
CA ILE A 118 2.92 -9.71 27.97
C ILE A 118 3.02 -9.23 26.54
N TRP A 119 1.88 -9.04 25.87
CA TRP A 119 1.85 -8.54 24.51
C TRP A 119 2.47 -7.14 24.38
N ASP A 120 2.15 -6.22 25.27
CA ASP A 120 2.71 -4.86 25.26
C ASP A 120 4.24 -4.87 25.38
N SER A 121 4.80 -5.81 26.16
CA SER A 121 6.25 -5.99 26.28
C SER A 121 6.84 -6.54 24.97
N ILE A 122 6.21 -7.53 24.34
CA ILE A 122 6.63 -8.13 23.07
C ILE A 122 6.52 -7.08 21.95
N ALA A 123 5.41 -6.35 21.88
CA ALA A 123 5.15 -5.33 20.87
C ALA A 123 6.19 -4.21 20.95
N LYS A 124 6.55 -3.79 22.17
CA LYS A 124 7.57 -2.79 22.40
C LYS A 124 8.98 -3.27 22.00
N ASP A 125 9.32 -4.52 22.33
CA ASP A 125 10.62 -5.13 21.99
C ASP A 125 10.81 -5.25 20.46
N ASN A 126 9.73 -5.49 19.73
CA ASN A 126 9.73 -5.66 18.29
C ASN A 126 9.44 -4.36 17.50
N ASN A 127 9.23 -3.20 18.13
CA ASN A 127 8.75 -1.98 17.47
C ASN A 127 7.54 -2.29 16.56
N PHE A 128 6.50 -2.90 17.11
CA PHE A 128 5.44 -3.54 16.35
C PHE A 128 4.67 -2.59 15.43
N GLU A 129 4.50 -1.33 15.80
CA GLU A 129 3.84 -0.31 14.99
C GLU A 129 4.64 -0.03 13.72
N ASP A 130 5.94 0.22 13.84
CA ASP A 130 6.85 0.42 12.71
C ASP A 130 6.90 -0.82 11.81
N LEU A 131 6.88 -2.02 12.42
CA LEU A 131 6.86 -3.27 11.67
C LEU A 131 5.59 -3.43 10.83
N VAL A 132 4.43 -3.03 11.34
CA VAL A 132 3.17 -3.07 10.59
C VAL A 132 3.17 -2.03 9.47
N GLU A 133 3.71 -0.83 9.72
CA GLU A 133 3.87 0.20 8.69
C GLU A 133 4.74 -0.30 7.53
N ASP A 134 5.91 -0.86 7.84
CA ASP A 134 6.81 -1.44 6.84
C ASP A 134 6.17 -2.62 6.10
N ALA A 135 5.39 -3.45 6.80
CA ALA A 135 4.64 -4.54 6.18
C ALA A 135 3.60 -4.02 5.18
N VAL A 136 2.83 -3.00 5.54
CA VAL A 136 1.86 -2.36 4.65
C VAL A 136 2.55 -1.78 3.43
N LYS A 137 3.63 -1.00 3.61
CA LYS A 137 4.43 -0.41 2.54
C LYS A 137 4.90 -1.48 1.56
N ASN A 138 5.53 -2.55 2.05
CA ASN A 138 6.02 -3.64 1.21
C ASN A 138 4.89 -4.36 0.47
N VAL A 139 3.75 -4.62 1.11
CA VAL A 139 2.60 -5.28 0.47
C VAL A 139 1.99 -4.41 -0.62
N LEU A 140 1.98 -3.09 -0.48
CA LEU A 140 1.53 -2.17 -1.52
C LEU A 140 2.43 -2.23 -2.76
N VAL A 141 3.74 -2.35 -2.57
CA VAL A 141 4.73 -2.40 -3.66
C VAL A 141 4.78 -3.79 -4.31
N VAL A 142 4.96 -4.84 -3.52
CA VAL A 142 5.22 -6.20 -4.01
C VAL A 142 3.94 -7.01 -4.21
N GLY A 143 2.90 -6.70 -3.43
CA GLY A 143 1.59 -7.35 -3.48
C GLY A 143 1.27 -8.20 -2.25
N ASP A 144 2.24 -8.92 -1.72
CA ASP A 144 2.07 -9.75 -0.53
C ASP A 144 3.37 -9.90 0.27
N GLY A 145 3.27 -10.59 1.39
CA GLY A 145 4.37 -10.96 2.25
C GLY A 145 3.89 -11.82 3.41
N ALA A 146 4.76 -12.12 4.34
CA ALA A 146 4.41 -12.89 5.52
C ALA A 146 5.17 -12.40 6.75
N PHE A 147 4.47 -12.38 7.87
CA PHE A 147 5.10 -12.27 9.19
C PHE A 147 5.72 -13.62 9.53
N LYS A 148 6.96 -13.60 9.97
CA LYS A 148 7.75 -14.73 10.45
C LYS A 148 7.98 -14.53 11.94
N ILE A 149 7.80 -15.59 12.72
CA ILE A 149 8.04 -15.60 14.16
C ILE A 149 9.22 -16.51 14.43
N SER A 150 10.20 -16.03 15.17
CA SER A 150 11.37 -16.80 15.57
C SER A 150 11.69 -16.60 17.06
N LEU A 151 12.54 -17.46 17.60
CA LEU A 151 13.06 -17.37 18.97
C LEU A 151 14.58 -17.37 18.89
N ASP A 152 15.19 -16.33 19.43
CA ASP A 152 16.63 -16.27 19.60
C ASP A 152 16.96 -15.77 21.02
N PRO A 153 17.19 -16.69 21.98
CA PRO A 153 17.49 -16.32 23.35
C PRO A 153 18.82 -15.55 23.54
N ALA A 154 19.65 -15.49 22.50
CA ALA A 154 20.87 -14.69 22.54
C ALA A 154 20.59 -13.20 22.29
N LEU A 155 19.49 -12.87 21.63
CA LEU A 155 19.10 -11.51 21.30
C LEU A 155 18.06 -10.95 22.28
N THR A 156 16.99 -11.69 22.55
CA THR A 156 15.89 -11.26 23.42
C THR A 156 15.19 -12.46 24.09
N GLU A 157 14.54 -12.21 25.22
CA GLU A 157 13.70 -13.20 25.90
C GLU A 157 12.30 -13.35 25.25
N TYR A 158 11.95 -12.45 24.34
CA TYR A 158 10.67 -12.43 23.65
C TYR A 158 10.72 -13.07 22.26
N PRO A 159 9.58 -13.52 21.71
CA PRO A 159 9.49 -13.88 20.31
C PRO A 159 9.84 -12.71 19.40
N ILE A 160 10.66 -12.95 18.40
CA ILE A 160 11.04 -11.99 17.37
C ILE A 160 10.03 -12.08 16.25
N ILE A 161 9.49 -10.93 15.83
CA ILE A 161 8.53 -10.82 14.74
C ILE A 161 9.21 -10.08 13.59
N GLU A 162 9.29 -10.71 12.42
CA GLU A 162 9.86 -10.13 11.21
C GLU A 162 8.82 -10.11 10.11
N PHE A 163 8.85 -9.12 9.24
CA PHE A 163 8.07 -9.13 8.01
C PHE A 163 8.97 -9.41 6.81
N VAL A 164 8.61 -10.46 6.05
CA VAL A 164 9.34 -10.86 4.84
C VAL A 164 8.47 -10.56 3.62
N PRO A 165 8.91 -9.70 2.70
CA PRO A 165 8.16 -9.38 1.49
C PRO A 165 8.01 -10.58 0.55
N GLY A 166 6.98 -10.56 -0.27
CA GLY A 166 6.59 -11.66 -1.13
C GLY A 166 7.64 -12.09 -2.17
N ASP A 167 8.54 -11.21 -2.57
CA ASP A 167 9.63 -11.52 -3.49
C ASP A 167 10.77 -12.35 -2.84
N GLN A 168 10.76 -12.50 -1.50
CA GLN A 168 11.72 -13.29 -0.75
C GLN A 168 11.12 -14.58 -0.17
N LEU A 169 9.88 -14.90 -0.56
CA LEU A 169 9.18 -16.07 -0.04
C LEU A 169 8.34 -16.78 -1.11
N GLU A 170 7.94 -18.01 -0.80
CA GLU A 170 7.05 -18.82 -1.61
C GLU A 170 5.94 -19.42 -0.74
N TYR A 171 4.70 -19.43 -1.26
CA TYR A 171 3.58 -20.08 -0.62
C TYR A 171 3.30 -21.44 -1.22
N VAL A 172 3.19 -22.46 -0.38
CA VAL A 172 2.72 -23.79 -0.77
C VAL A 172 1.24 -23.92 -0.44
N TYR A 173 0.43 -24.14 -1.47
CA TYR A 173 -1.02 -24.25 -1.34
C TYR A 173 -1.50 -25.67 -1.49
N ASN A 174 -2.44 -26.07 -0.63
CA ASN A 174 -3.25 -27.27 -0.81
C ASN A 174 -4.74 -26.91 -0.70
N ARG A 175 -5.53 -27.25 -1.72
CA ARG A 175 -6.96 -26.96 -1.79
C ARG A 175 -7.31 -25.47 -1.51
N GLY A 176 -6.45 -24.54 -1.97
CA GLY A 176 -6.64 -23.11 -1.78
C GLY A 176 -6.28 -22.56 -0.41
N ARG A 177 -5.68 -23.37 0.47
CA ARG A 177 -5.18 -22.94 1.79
C ARG A 177 -3.66 -22.99 1.79
N VAL A 178 -3.03 -22.01 2.44
CA VAL A 178 -1.57 -22.02 2.68
C VAL A 178 -1.25 -23.15 3.65
N CYS A 179 -0.38 -24.06 3.23
CA CYS A 179 0.11 -25.18 4.03
C CYS A 179 1.51 -24.94 4.57
N GLU A 180 2.35 -24.31 3.76
CA GLU A 180 3.70 -23.90 4.14
C GLU A 180 4.01 -22.52 3.58
N ILE A 181 4.85 -21.78 4.28
CA ILE A 181 5.50 -20.56 3.82
C ILE A 181 7.00 -20.85 3.81
N VAL A 182 7.62 -20.65 2.66
CA VAL A 182 9.04 -20.91 2.46
C VAL A 182 9.76 -19.59 2.36
N PHE A 183 10.59 -19.29 3.33
CA PHE A 183 11.43 -18.09 3.34
C PHE A 183 12.78 -18.40 2.72
N ARG A 184 13.33 -17.44 1.97
CA ARG A 184 14.63 -17.57 1.33
C ARG A 184 15.50 -16.38 1.74
N THR A 185 16.60 -16.68 2.41
CA THR A 185 17.59 -15.68 2.83
C THR A 185 18.90 -15.94 2.10
N GLU A 186 19.43 -14.92 1.45
CA GLU A 186 20.70 -15.02 0.71
C GLU A 186 21.87 -14.62 1.63
N TYR A 187 22.88 -15.47 1.71
CA TYR A 187 24.14 -15.22 2.39
C TYR A 187 25.28 -15.19 1.39
N THR A 188 26.18 -14.23 1.52
CA THR A 188 27.39 -14.13 0.70
C THR A 188 28.60 -14.40 1.58
N ALA A 189 29.24 -15.55 1.40
CA ALA A 189 30.48 -15.91 2.07
C ALA A 189 31.65 -15.88 1.07
N GLN A 190 32.88 -16.02 1.58
CA GLN A 190 34.09 -16.07 0.72
C GLN A 190 34.05 -17.21 -0.32
N SER A 191 33.32 -18.27 -0.03
CA SER A 191 33.18 -19.46 -0.90
C SER A 191 32.04 -19.35 -1.91
N GLY A 192 31.27 -18.20 -1.94
CA GLY A 192 30.18 -17.96 -2.88
C GLY A 192 28.88 -17.59 -2.21
N LYS A 193 27.80 -17.62 -2.99
CA LYS A 193 26.45 -17.31 -2.53
C LYS A 193 25.75 -18.57 -2.03
N TYR A 194 25.05 -18.42 -0.91
CA TYR A 194 24.26 -19.46 -0.26
C TYR A 194 22.83 -18.99 -0.08
N ILE A 195 21.87 -19.88 -0.21
CA ILE A 195 20.45 -19.60 0.03
C ILE A 195 19.99 -20.49 1.18
N LEU A 196 19.62 -19.86 2.29
CA LEU A 196 18.92 -20.52 3.38
C LEU A 196 17.43 -20.60 3.03
N GLU A 197 16.90 -21.81 2.98
CA GLU A 197 15.49 -22.10 2.75
C GLU A 197 14.88 -22.61 4.05
N GLU A 198 13.96 -21.83 4.62
CA GLU A 198 13.25 -22.17 5.84
C GLU A 198 11.77 -22.42 5.51
N ARG A 199 11.29 -23.63 5.72
CA ARG A 199 9.91 -24.07 5.47
C ARG A 199 9.12 -24.10 6.75
N TYR A 200 8.21 -23.13 6.90
CA TYR A 200 7.30 -22.99 8.02
C TYR A 200 6.00 -23.72 7.72
N GLY A 201 5.74 -24.80 8.43
CA GLY A 201 4.48 -25.54 8.37
C GLY A 201 3.78 -25.58 9.73
N ARG A 202 2.63 -26.23 9.78
CA ARG A 202 1.93 -26.42 11.06
C ARG A 202 2.67 -27.44 11.93
N GLY A 203 3.23 -26.96 13.04
CA GLY A 203 3.94 -27.77 14.02
C GLY A 203 5.37 -28.11 13.64
N TYR A 204 5.94 -27.50 12.62
CA TYR A 204 7.34 -27.71 12.25
C TYR A 204 7.95 -26.54 11.48
N ILE A 205 9.25 -26.41 11.59
CA ILE A 205 10.12 -25.61 10.73
C ILE A 205 11.21 -26.53 10.20
N ARG A 206 11.44 -26.54 8.89
CA ARG A 206 12.52 -27.27 8.24
C ARG A 206 13.46 -26.31 7.56
N THR A 207 14.73 -26.44 7.87
CA THR A 207 15.78 -25.54 7.42
C THR A 207 16.73 -26.29 6.51
N LYS A 208 17.06 -25.71 5.36
CA LYS A 208 18.02 -26.25 4.39
C LYS A 208 18.91 -25.15 3.86
N LEU A 209 20.19 -25.41 3.78
CA LEU A 209 21.17 -24.53 3.15
C LEU A 209 21.46 -25.04 1.73
N LYS A 210 21.45 -24.17 0.74
CA LYS A 210 21.74 -24.51 -0.65
C LYS A 210 22.87 -23.63 -1.19
N LYS A 211 23.73 -24.23 -1.98
CA LYS A 211 24.74 -23.57 -2.78
C LYS A 211 24.59 -24.06 -4.24
N ASP A 212 24.43 -23.18 -5.20
CA ASP A 212 24.22 -23.51 -6.61
C ASP A 212 23.14 -24.62 -6.79
N ASP A 213 21.98 -24.44 -6.13
CA ASP A 213 20.83 -25.37 -6.07
C ASP A 213 21.12 -26.74 -5.42
N ARG A 214 22.32 -26.97 -4.89
CA ARG A 214 22.68 -28.22 -4.16
C ARG A 214 22.57 -27.99 -2.67
N GLU A 215 21.95 -28.94 -1.98
CA GLU A 215 21.88 -28.95 -0.51
C GLU A 215 23.26 -29.15 0.08
N VAL A 216 23.64 -28.32 1.06
CA VAL A 216 24.90 -28.39 1.81
C VAL A 216 24.58 -28.36 3.30
N PRO A 217 25.47 -28.90 4.17
CA PRO A 217 25.27 -28.87 5.61
C PRO A 217 25.14 -27.45 6.17
N LEU A 218 24.34 -27.30 7.22
CA LEU A 218 24.07 -25.96 7.85
C LEU A 218 25.34 -25.37 8.50
N ASP A 219 26.31 -26.20 8.89
CA ASP A 219 27.60 -25.79 9.47
C ASP A 219 28.61 -25.27 8.44
N THR A 220 28.24 -25.25 7.14
CA THR A 220 29.11 -24.77 6.06
C THR A 220 29.45 -23.27 6.19
N ILE A 221 28.57 -22.49 6.75
CA ILE A 221 28.77 -21.05 7.01
C ILE A 221 28.43 -20.71 8.47
N PRO A 222 29.16 -19.80 9.08
CA PRO A 222 28.97 -19.44 10.51
C PRO A 222 27.54 -19.02 10.85
N GLU A 223 26.89 -18.29 9.95
CA GLU A 223 25.57 -17.70 10.14
C GLU A 223 24.46 -18.76 10.30
N THR A 224 24.66 -19.95 9.78
CA THR A 224 23.68 -21.06 9.84
C THR A 224 24.09 -22.21 10.74
N SER A 225 25.32 -22.18 11.27
CA SER A 225 25.89 -23.31 12.07
C SER A 225 25.13 -23.61 13.36
N GLY A 226 24.39 -22.60 13.92
CA GLY A 226 23.57 -22.77 15.11
C GLY A 226 22.13 -23.23 14.83
N LEU A 227 21.75 -23.37 13.55
CA LEU A 227 20.39 -23.75 13.17
C LEU A 227 20.20 -25.26 13.17
N SER A 228 18.98 -25.71 13.49
CA SER A 228 18.59 -27.13 13.40
C SER A 228 17.89 -27.38 12.07
N GLU A 229 18.13 -28.56 11.47
CA GLU A 229 17.48 -28.98 10.22
C GLU A 229 15.95 -29.09 10.37
N GLU A 230 15.46 -29.50 11.54
CA GLU A 230 14.04 -29.59 11.83
C GLU A 230 13.77 -29.21 13.28
N VAL A 231 12.82 -28.29 13.47
CA VAL A 231 12.27 -27.92 14.77
C VAL A 231 10.79 -28.29 14.76
N THR A 232 10.32 -29.01 15.78
CA THR A 232 8.94 -29.42 15.91
C THR A 232 8.30 -28.78 17.14
N PHE A 233 7.04 -28.38 17.02
CA PHE A 233 6.23 -27.75 18.06
C PHE A 233 4.77 -28.21 17.95
N ASP A 234 3.84 -27.61 18.69
CA ASP A 234 2.44 -27.99 18.64
C ASP A 234 1.83 -27.76 17.23
N LYS A 235 1.10 -28.75 16.72
CA LYS A 235 0.50 -28.75 15.38
C LYS A 235 -0.71 -27.83 15.24
N SER A 236 -1.13 -27.15 16.29
CA SER A 236 -2.31 -26.24 16.25
C SER A 236 -2.00 -24.96 15.49
N PHE A 237 -0.74 -24.51 15.45
CA PHE A 237 -0.34 -23.25 14.81
C PHE A 237 0.85 -23.40 13.86
N MET A 238 1.12 -22.35 13.10
CA MET A 238 2.26 -22.17 12.22
C MET A 238 2.95 -20.86 12.62
N MET A 239 4.27 -20.88 12.80
CA MET A 239 5.05 -19.71 13.22
C MET A 239 5.28 -18.70 12.07
N ALA A 240 4.34 -18.65 11.14
CA ALA A 240 4.32 -17.67 10.05
C ALA A 240 2.87 -17.35 9.65
N GLN A 241 2.61 -16.08 9.31
CA GLN A 241 1.27 -15.62 8.93
C GLN A 241 1.33 -14.82 7.63
N GLN A 242 0.60 -15.28 6.59
CA GLN A 242 0.48 -14.56 5.32
C GLN A 242 -0.21 -13.21 5.51
N PHE A 243 0.32 -12.17 4.87
CA PHE A 243 -0.28 -10.84 4.79
C PHE A 243 -0.45 -10.42 3.32
N MET A 244 -1.68 -10.07 2.94
CA MET A 244 -2.06 -9.71 1.59
C MET A 244 -3.29 -8.79 1.62
N ALA A 245 -3.16 -7.59 1.06
CA ALA A 245 -4.26 -6.63 0.97
C ALA A 245 -5.14 -6.87 -0.28
N PHE A 246 -4.53 -7.05 -1.42
CA PHE A 246 -5.19 -7.24 -2.72
C PHE A 246 -4.81 -8.59 -3.33
N LYS A 247 -5.78 -9.31 -3.89
CA LYS A 247 -5.50 -10.59 -4.57
C LYS A 247 -5.12 -10.34 -6.03
N SER A 248 -4.06 -11.01 -6.48
CA SER A 248 -3.66 -10.94 -7.88
C SER A 248 -4.59 -11.75 -8.78
N ASN A 249 -4.95 -11.17 -9.92
CA ASN A 249 -5.61 -11.87 -11.00
C ASN A 249 -4.62 -12.53 -11.97
N LYS A 250 -3.34 -12.09 -11.94
CA LYS A 250 -2.27 -12.61 -12.78
C LYS A 250 -1.60 -13.84 -12.15
N TYR A 251 -1.25 -13.74 -10.88
CA TYR A 251 -0.45 -14.73 -10.16
C TYR A 251 -1.31 -15.48 -9.15
N LYS A 252 -1.56 -16.74 -9.43
CA LYS A 252 -2.42 -17.57 -8.58
C LYS A 252 -1.84 -17.71 -7.17
N GLY A 253 -2.66 -17.36 -6.17
CA GLY A 253 -2.26 -17.46 -4.76
C GLY A 253 -1.37 -16.32 -4.25
N ARG A 254 -1.07 -15.34 -5.10
CA ARG A 254 -0.23 -14.18 -4.76
C ARG A 254 -1.07 -12.92 -4.60
N GLY A 255 -0.47 -11.92 -3.98
CA GLY A 255 -1.01 -10.57 -3.89
C GLY A 255 -0.80 -9.75 -5.15
N SER A 256 -1.53 -8.66 -5.27
CA SER A 256 -1.43 -7.68 -6.34
C SER A 256 -0.82 -6.40 -5.81
N SER A 257 0.22 -5.92 -6.47
CA SER A 257 0.76 -4.59 -6.26
C SER A 257 -0.26 -3.51 -6.64
N ILE A 258 -0.21 -2.35 -6.00
CA ILE A 258 -0.97 -1.17 -6.45
C ILE A 258 -0.46 -0.65 -7.80
N PHE A 259 0.73 -1.07 -8.22
CA PHE A 259 1.35 -0.72 -9.50
C PHE A 259 0.94 -1.68 -10.63
N ASP A 260 0.31 -2.80 -10.32
CA ASP A 260 -0.16 -3.74 -11.33
C ASP A 260 -1.05 -3.01 -12.35
N ARG A 261 -0.71 -3.14 -13.65
CA ARG A 261 -1.37 -2.47 -14.79
C ARG A 261 -1.20 -0.94 -14.83
N LYS A 262 -0.28 -0.36 -14.05
CA LYS A 262 -0.03 1.08 -13.99
C LYS A 262 1.28 1.51 -14.66
N ALA A 263 2.16 0.56 -14.96
CA ALA A 263 3.48 0.85 -15.54
C ALA A 263 3.40 1.72 -16.80
N ASP A 264 2.41 1.48 -17.68
CA ASP A 264 2.20 2.29 -18.88
C ASP A 264 1.73 3.72 -18.56
N SER A 265 0.94 3.88 -17.50
CA SER A 265 0.47 5.21 -17.06
C SER A 265 1.63 6.01 -16.45
N PHE A 266 2.48 5.37 -15.66
CA PHE A 266 3.69 6.01 -15.10
C PHE A 266 4.67 6.42 -16.19
N ASP A 267 4.92 5.53 -17.17
CA ASP A 267 5.77 5.81 -18.33
C ASP A 267 5.25 7.02 -19.11
N SER A 268 3.94 7.08 -19.38
CA SER A 268 3.30 8.19 -20.09
C SER A 268 3.33 9.51 -19.31
N LEU A 269 3.21 9.47 -17.97
CA LEU A 269 3.32 10.65 -17.13
C LEU A 269 4.73 11.24 -17.15
N ASP A 270 5.75 10.39 -17.03
CA ASP A 270 7.15 10.78 -17.08
C ASP A 270 7.52 11.32 -18.48
N GLU A 271 6.98 10.70 -19.54
CA GLU A 271 7.12 11.21 -20.90
C GLU A 271 6.52 12.61 -21.05
N ALA A 272 5.27 12.80 -20.62
CA ALA A 272 4.58 14.09 -20.72
C ALA A 272 5.33 15.20 -19.98
N TRP A 273 5.83 14.91 -18.78
CA TRP A 273 6.63 15.86 -18.00
C TRP A 273 7.97 16.17 -18.65
N SER A 274 8.69 15.14 -19.11
CA SER A 274 10.00 15.30 -19.76
C SER A 274 9.89 16.10 -21.06
N GLN A 275 8.88 15.80 -21.89
CA GLN A 275 8.61 16.55 -23.11
C GLN A 275 8.24 18.01 -22.83
N TRP A 276 7.45 18.27 -21.81
CA TRP A 276 7.09 19.64 -21.42
C TRP A 276 8.32 20.43 -20.98
N MET A 277 9.17 19.84 -20.14
CA MET A 277 10.42 20.48 -19.71
C MET A 277 11.38 20.72 -20.88
N ASP A 278 11.46 19.78 -21.84
CA ASP A 278 12.25 19.96 -23.05
C ASP A 278 11.67 21.06 -23.95
N ALA A 279 10.35 21.12 -24.12
CA ALA A 279 9.69 22.19 -24.87
C ALA A 279 9.94 23.58 -24.27
N LEU A 280 9.95 23.69 -22.95
CA LEU A 280 10.30 24.94 -22.24
C LEU A 280 11.76 25.34 -22.50
N ARG A 281 12.70 24.36 -22.54
CA ARG A 281 14.11 24.61 -22.84
C ARG A 281 14.31 25.02 -24.28
N ARG A 282 13.68 24.28 -25.23
CA ARG A 282 13.77 24.58 -26.67
C ARG A 282 12.97 25.81 -27.08
N GLY A 283 11.93 26.15 -26.36
CA GLY A 283 11.08 27.30 -26.60
C GLY A 283 11.65 28.62 -26.11
N ARG A 284 12.85 28.63 -25.55
CA ARG A 284 13.56 29.87 -25.22
C ARG A 284 13.82 30.68 -26.47
N SER A 285 13.85 31.99 -26.31
CA SER A 285 14.25 32.91 -27.37
C SER A 285 15.60 32.49 -27.96
N LYS A 286 15.64 32.29 -29.25
CA LYS A 286 16.88 31.96 -30.00
C LYS A 286 17.32 33.17 -30.79
N GLU A 287 18.56 33.54 -30.61
CA GLU A 287 19.20 34.63 -31.33
C GLU A 287 19.98 34.05 -32.49
N TYR A 288 19.61 34.43 -33.71
CA TYR A 288 20.35 34.06 -34.92
C TYR A 288 21.38 35.16 -35.17
N ILE A 289 22.65 34.85 -34.93
CA ILE A 289 23.73 35.83 -34.95
C ILE A 289 24.68 35.49 -36.10
N PRO A 290 24.97 36.46 -37.00
CA PRO A 290 26.01 36.27 -38.01
C PRO A 290 27.38 35.98 -37.37
N GLU A 291 28.16 35.08 -37.96
CA GLU A 291 29.43 34.59 -37.39
C GLU A 291 30.38 35.71 -36.97
N LYS A 292 30.41 36.81 -37.73
CA LYS A 292 31.25 37.96 -37.44
C LYS A 292 30.92 38.72 -36.19
N MET A 293 29.67 38.55 -35.68
CA MET A 293 29.15 39.23 -34.48
C MET A 293 29.19 38.35 -33.21
N LEU A 294 29.66 37.09 -33.36
CA LEU A 294 29.69 36.17 -32.21
C LEU A 294 30.83 36.53 -31.24
N PRO A 295 30.57 36.39 -29.94
CA PRO A 295 31.59 36.61 -28.91
C PRO A 295 32.72 35.60 -29.06
N ARG A 296 33.95 36.08 -29.02
CA ARG A 296 35.17 35.28 -29.15
C ARG A 296 35.98 35.39 -27.87
N ASN A 297 36.68 34.31 -27.55
CA ASN A 297 37.68 34.34 -26.49
C ASN A 297 38.76 35.34 -26.85
N PRO A 298 39.07 36.34 -26.00
CA PRO A 298 40.06 37.36 -26.30
C PRO A 298 41.49 36.80 -26.50
N GLU A 299 41.82 35.66 -25.91
CA GLU A 299 43.13 35.04 -25.93
C GLU A 299 43.30 34.05 -27.11
N SER A 300 42.29 33.19 -27.35
CA SER A 300 42.37 32.15 -28.39
C SER A 300 41.74 32.54 -29.73
N GLY A 301 40.87 33.57 -29.75
CA GLY A 301 40.11 33.98 -30.93
C GLY A 301 38.98 33.01 -31.31
N GLU A 302 38.78 31.93 -30.54
CA GLU A 302 37.73 30.93 -30.75
C GLU A 302 36.38 31.46 -30.37
N ILE A 303 35.33 31.01 -31.09
CA ILE A 303 33.95 31.35 -30.80
C ILE A 303 33.57 30.67 -29.49
N LEU A 304 33.06 31.41 -28.52
CA LEU A 304 32.57 30.87 -27.27
C LEU A 304 31.30 30.05 -27.55
N PRO A 305 31.24 28.75 -27.12
CA PRO A 305 30.03 27.94 -27.28
C PRO A 305 28.92 28.50 -26.39
N PRO A 306 27.64 28.46 -26.86
CA PRO A 306 26.51 28.87 -26.06
C PRO A 306 26.32 27.95 -24.86
N ASN A 307 26.01 28.53 -23.71
CA ASN A 307 25.58 27.76 -22.57
C ASN A 307 24.11 27.34 -22.78
N ALA A 308 23.82 26.05 -22.72
CA ALA A 308 22.46 25.50 -22.90
C ALA A 308 21.41 26.04 -21.87
N PHE A 309 21.87 26.58 -20.75
CA PHE A 309 20.99 27.13 -19.71
C PHE A 309 20.79 28.64 -19.79
N ASP A 310 21.73 29.40 -20.32
CA ASP A 310 21.70 30.87 -20.30
C ASP A 310 21.28 31.48 -21.65
N HIS A 311 21.94 31.14 -22.72
CA HIS A 311 21.69 31.70 -24.04
C HIS A 311 21.75 30.63 -25.13
N ALA A 312 20.76 30.65 -26.00
CA ALA A 312 20.77 29.88 -27.23
C ALA A 312 20.94 30.80 -28.43
N TYR A 313 22.16 30.98 -28.91
CA TYR A 313 22.38 31.60 -30.21
C TYR A 313 22.70 30.55 -31.28
N ILE A 314 22.23 30.79 -32.48
CA ILE A 314 22.50 29.96 -33.65
C ILE A 314 23.39 30.77 -34.59
N LYS A 315 24.55 30.20 -34.89
CA LYS A 315 25.50 30.78 -35.84
C LYS A 315 24.92 30.74 -37.26
N LEU A 316 24.85 31.89 -37.92
CA LEU A 316 24.54 31.99 -39.32
C LEU A 316 25.81 32.29 -40.10
N GLU A 317 25.97 31.68 -41.29
CA GLU A 317 27.02 32.09 -42.23
C GLU A 317 26.79 33.54 -42.65
N SER A 318 27.84 34.32 -42.55
CA SER A 318 27.78 35.72 -43.00
C SER A 318 27.82 35.76 -44.53
N SER A 319 26.71 36.19 -45.14
CA SER A 319 26.70 36.38 -46.60
C SER A 319 27.67 37.49 -47.05
N MET A 320 28.50 37.20 -48.02
CA MET A 320 29.41 38.19 -48.65
C MET A 320 28.80 38.88 -49.86
N GLN A 321 27.54 38.63 -50.18
CA GLN A 321 26.85 39.29 -51.30
C GLN A 321 26.55 40.74 -50.97
N GLU A 322 26.81 41.63 -51.98
CA GLU A 322 26.43 43.05 -51.85
C GLU A 322 24.93 43.20 -51.72
N GLY A 323 24.49 43.82 -50.60
CA GLY A 323 23.08 43.99 -50.26
C GLY A 323 22.49 42.94 -49.31
N ALA A 324 23.24 41.93 -48.84
CA ALA A 324 22.79 40.98 -47.82
C ALA A 324 22.75 41.64 -46.44
N SER A 325 21.61 41.58 -45.80
CA SER A 325 21.42 42.11 -44.44
C SER A 325 21.91 41.08 -43.43
N ASN A 326 23.07 41.34 -42.83
CA ASN A 326 23.58 40.57 -41.66
C ASN A 326 22.95 41.16 -40.40
N THR A 327 21.68 40.82 -40.14
CA THR A 327 20.94 41.30 -38.94
C THR A 327 20.84 40.18 -37.94
N ILE A 328 20.79 40.54 -36.63
CA ILE A 328 20.45 39.62 -35.56
C ILE A 328 18.96 39.40 -35.60
N GLU A 329 18.54 38.15 -35.77
CA GLU A 329 17.12 37.76 -35.68
C GLU A 329 16.86 37.03 -34.37
N VAL A 330 15.84 37.49 -33.65
CA VAL A 330 15.35 36.84 -32.43
C VAL A 330 14.06 36.10 -32.77
N LYS A 331 14.05 34.77 -32.58
CA LYS A 331 12.84 33.94 -32.78
C LYS A 331 12.50 33.18 -31.49
N GLN A 332 11.25 33.33 -31.06
CA GLN A 332 10.73 32.59 -29.96
C GLN A 332 9.57 31.71 -30.43
N PRO A 333 9.72 30.37 -30.37
CA PRO A 333 8.63 29.46 -30.67
C PRO A 333 7.50 29.60 -29.69
N VAL A 334 6.27 29.45 -30.15
CA VAL A 334 5.09 29.39 -29.26
C VAL A 334 5.06 27.99 -28.63
N ILE A 335 5.01 27.96 -27.30
CA ILE A 335 4.89 26.70 -26.55
C ILE A 335 3.40 26.46 -26.30
N PRO A 336 2.82 25.33 -26.79
CA PRO A 336 1.40 25.01 -26.56
C PRO A 336 1.17 24.50 -25.12
N HIS A 337 1.32 25.41 -24.14
CA HIS A 337 1.30 25.07 -22.72
C HIS A 337 -0.01 24.43 -22.26
N GLU A 338 -1.15 24.80 -22.83
CA GLU A 338 -2.46 24.21 -22.51
C GLU A 338 -2.51 22.71 -22.86
N SER A 339 -1.92 22.33 -24.03
CA SER A 339 -1.87 20.92 -24.43
C SER A 339 -0.98 20.10 -23.49
N TYR A 340 0.19 20.63 -23.12
CA TYR A 340 1.07 19.96 -22.16
C TYR A 340 0.41 19.82 -20.80
N LEU A 341 -0.20 20.87 -20.27
CA LEU A 341 -0.92 20.85 -18.99
C LEU A 341 -2.06 19.83 -19.01
N SER A 342 -2.89 19.84 -20.06
CA SER A 342 -4.01 18.89 -20.18
C SER A 342 -3.52 17.43 -20.26
N THR A 343 -2.43 17.17 -21.01
CA THR A 343 -1.83 15.85 -21.12
C THR A 343 -1.28 15.38 -19.77
N TYR A 344 -0.53 16.24 -19.07
CA TYR A 344 0.04 15.94 -17.76
C TYR A 344 -1.06 15.61 -16.74
N ILE A 345 -2.12 16.44 -16.66
CA ILE A 345 -3.25 16.21 -15.77
C ILE A 345 -3.94 14.88 -16.07
N THR A 346 -4.17 14.58 -17.36
CA THR A 346 -4.82 13.32 -17.76
C THR A 346 -3.95 12.10 -17.42
N ALA A 347 -2.64 12.18 -17.67
CA ALA A 347 -1.70 11.11 -17.33
C ALA A 347 -1.63 10.89 -15.81
N LEU A 348 -1.62 11.97 -15.03
CA LEU A 348 -1.65 11.90 -13.56
C LEU A 348 -2.94 11.24 -13.06
N ASP A 349 -4.10 11.64 -13.60
CA ASP A 349 -5.39 11.02 -13.25
C ASP A 349 -5.38 9.51 -13.54
N LEU A 350 -4.80 9.06 -14.66
CA LEU A 350 -4.66 7.64 -14.99
C LEU A 350 -3.73 6.89 -14.03
N CYS A 351 -2.66 7.53 -13.56
CA CYS A 351 -1.78 6.95 -12.54
C CYS A 351 -2.51 6.71 -11.22
N LEU A 352 -3.37 7.63 -10.81
CA LEU A 352 -4.05 7.59 -9.52
C LEU A 352 -5.37 6.79 -9.56
N GLN A 353 -5.99 6.66 -10.72
CA GLN A 353 -7.29 6.06 -10.91
C GLN A 353 -7.43 4.69 -10.22
N GLY A 354 -8.42 4.55 -9.35
CA GLY A 354 -8.74 3.30 -8.65
C GLY A 354 -7.83 2.98 -7.44
N VAL A 355 -6.89 3.86 -7.09
CA VAL A 355 -5.99 3.70 -5.94
C VAL A 355 -6.15 4.88 -4.97
N LEU A 356 -5.91 6.10 -5.44
CA LEU A 356 -5.94 7.32 -4.65
C LEU A 356 -6.71 8.43 -5.36
N SER A 357 -7.26 9.35 -4.58
CA SER A 357 -7.77 10.62 -5.09
C SER A 357 -6.64 11.65 -5.24
N PRO A 358 -6.63 12.49 -6.30
CA PRO A 358 -5.68 13.60 -6.40
C PRO A 358 -5.69 14.54 -5.19
N SER A 359 -6.85 14.76 -4.57
CA SER A 359 -7.01 15.58 -3.36
C SER A 359 -6.21 15.03 -2.17
N THR A 360 -6.14 13.70 -2.02
CA THR A 360 -5.34 13.04 -0.96
C THR A 360 -3.84 13.31 -1.13
N LEU A 361 -3.38 13.55 -2.37
CA LEU A 361 -2.00 13.94 -2.66
C LEU A 361 -1.72 15.44 -2.42
N GLY A 362 -2.72 16.22 -2.03
CA GLY A 362 -2.61 17.68 -1.94
C GLY A 362 -2.49 18.37 -3.31
N ILE A 363 -2.78 17.64 -4.40
CA ILE A 363 -2.73 18.18 -5.77
C ILE A 363 -4.11 18.70 -6.13
N ASP A 364 -4.25 20.02 -6.17
CA ASP A 364 -5.47 20.70 -6.65
C ASP A 364 -5.41 20.84 -8.18
N VAL A 365 -5.77 19.77 -8.88
CA VAL A 365 -5.73 19.71 -10.35
C VAL A 365 -6.86 20.52 -11.00
N LYS A 366 -7.94 20.72 -10.29
CA LYS A 366 -9.06 21.60 -10.65
C LYS A 366 -9.68 22.10 -9.36
N LYS A 367 -9.83 23.43 -9.21
CA LYS A 367 -10.69 23.98 -8.17
C LYS A 367 -12.08 23.39 -8.34
N LEU A 368 -12.39 22.42 -7.49
CA LEU A 368 -13.71 21.82 -7.44
C LEU A 368 -14.58 22.80 -6.67
N ASP A 369 -15.47 23.47 -7.37
CA ASP A 369 -16.39 24.46 -6.80
C ASP A 369 -17.43 23.85 -5.85
N ASN A 370 -17.39 22.50 -5.63
CA ASN A 370 -18.38 21.80 -4.84
C ASN A 370 -17.74 20.76 -3.90
N ALA A 371 -17.93 20.94 -2.59
CA ALA A 371 -17.47 20.03 -1.54
C ALA A 371 -18.00 18.59 -1.71
N GLU A 372 -19.18 18.42 -2.31
CA GLU A 372 -19.79 17.11 -2.55
C GLU A 372 -19.04 16.32 -3.62
N ALA A 373 -18.57 16.98 -4.69
CA ALA A 373 -17.74 16.35 -5.72
C ALA A 373 -16.36 15.96 -5.19
N GLN A 374 -15.81 16.70 -4.23
CA GLN A 374 -14.56 16.39 -3.57
C GLN A 374 -14.71 15.14 -2.68
N ARG A 375 -15.78 15.06 -1.88
CA ARG A 375 -16.11 13.87 -1.08
C ARG A 375 -16.30 12.61 -1.93
N GLU A 376 -16.95 12.73 -3.09
CA GLU A 376 -17.10 11.57 -4.00
C GLU A 376 -15.75 11.07 -4.53
N LYS A 377 -14.80 11.96 -4.81
CA LYS A 377 -13.44 11.57 -5.25
C LYS A 377 -12.65 10.93 -4.12
N GLU A 378 -12.79 11.40 -2.88
CA GLU A 378 -12.12 10.83 -1.71
C GLU A 378 -12.57 9.40 -1.41
N LYS A 379 -13.78 8.99 -1.81
CA LYS A 379 -14.27 7.61 -1.65
C LYS A 379 -13.32 6.55 -2.28
N VAL A 380 -12.59 6.89 -3.32
CA VAL A 380 -11.63 5.96 -3.94
C VAL A 380 -10.49 5.62 -2.95
N THR A 381 -9.95 6.64 -2.30
CA THR A 381 -8.93 6.47 -1.25
C THR A 381 -9.47 5.65 -0.09
N LEU A 382 -10.70 5.95 0.36
CA LEU A 382 -11.38 5.20 1.41
C LEU A 382 -11.55 3.72 1.07
N TYR A 383 -11.96 3.40 -0.16
CA TYR A 383 -12.09 1.99 -0.58
C TYR A 383 -10.76 1.26 -0.61
N SER A 384 -9.68 1.92 -1.03
CA SER A 384 -8.34 1.34 -1.02
C SER A 384 -7.85 1.13 0.42
N ARG A 385 -7.97 2.15 1.29
CA ARG A 385 -7.67 2.09 2.71
C ARG A 385 -8.43 0.95 3.40
N ASN A 386 -9.75 0.89 3.22
CA ASN A 386 -10.59 -0.11 3.88
C ASN A 386 -10.20 -1.55 3.53
N LYS A 387 -9.73 -1.80 2.31
CA LYS A 387 -9.22 -3.14 1.94
C LYS A 387 -7.95 -3.49 2.71
N ILE A 388 -7.05 -2.52 2.91
CA ILE A 388 -5.82 -2.72 3.67
C ILE A 388 -6.14 -2.90 5.15
N VAL A 389 -6.99 -2.04 5.72
CA VAL A 389 -7.50 -2.14 7.10
C VAL A 389 -8.12 -3.52 7.36
N ASN A 390 -9.00 -3.99 6.47
CA ASN A 390 -9.60 -5.32 6.57
C ASN A 390 -8.55 -6.45 6.54
N ALA A 391 -7.48 -6.30 5.76
CA ALA A 391 -6.39 -7.27 5.73
C ALA A 391 -5.59 -7.27 7.04
N ILE A 392 -5.33 -6.10 7.61
CA ILE A 392 -4.67 -5.95 8.93
C ILE A 392 -5.54 -6.58 10.02
N GLN A 393 -6.82 -6.19 10.12
CA GLN A 393 -7.77 -6.72 11.10
C GLN A 393 -7.96 -8.24 11.02
N LYS A 394 -7.73 -8.82 9.86
CA LYS A 394 -7.82 -10.27 9.66
C LYS A 394 -6.50 -11.00 10.00
N THR A 395 -5.37 -10.34 9.83
CA THR A 395 -4.04 -10.96 9.92
C THR A 395 -3.42 -10.74 11.30
N ILE A 396 -3.43 -9.51 11.81
CA ILE A 396 -2.77 -9.16 13.07
C ILE A 396 -3.33 -9.93 14.28
N PRO A 397 -4.65 -10.10 14.48
CA PRO A 397 -5.14 -10.91 15.58
C PRO A 397 -4.61 -12.35 15.59
N LYS A 398 -4.47 -12.96 14.41
CA LYS A 398 -3.91 -14.32 14.29
C LYS A 398 -2.42 -14.36 14.56
N LEU A 399 -1.71 -13.31 14.13
CA LEU A 399 -0.28 -13.15 14.41
C LEU A 399 -0.06 -13.06 15.92
N VAL A 400 -0.81 -12.21 16.61
CA VAL A 400 -0.75 -11.99 18.07
C VAL A 400 -1.05 -13.29 18.84
N ASP A 401 -2.12 -14.00 18.47
CA ASP A 401 -2.45 -15.31 19.06
C ASP A 401 -1.28 -16.30 18.88
N THR A 402 -0.69 -16.34 17.68
CA THR A 402 0.46 -17.22 17.41
C THR A 402 1.70 -16.82 18.21
N VAL A 403 2.02 -15.53 18.30
CA VAL A 403 3.16 -15.01 19.09
C VAL A 403 3.02 -15.37 20.56
N LEU A 404 1.82 -15.19 21.13
CA LEU A 404 1.56 -15.56 22.52
C LEU A 404 1.63 -17.07 22.77
N LYS A 405 1.24 -17.90 21.79
CA LYS A 405 1.44 -19.36 21.85
C LYS A 405 2.91 -19.73 21.82
N VAL A 406 3.71 -19.08 20.97
CA VAL A 406 5.17 -19.27 20.90
C VAL A 406 5.81 -18.87 22.25
N TYR A 407 5.45 -17.72 22.79
CA TYR A 407 5.91 -17.28 24.11
C TYR A 407 5.53 -18.28 25.22
N SER A 408 4.27 -18.72 25.27
CA SER A 408 3.81 -19.70 26.25
C SER A 408 4.57 -21.04 26.13
N THR A 409 4.89 -21.46 24.88
CA THR A 409 5.67 -22.68 24.62
C THR A 409 7.10 -22.53 25.16
N SER A 410 7.74 -21.38 24.92
CA SER A 410 9.10 -21.10 25.41
C SER A 410 9.17 -21.12 26.95
N MET A 411 8.13 -20.60 27.61
CA MET A 411 7.99 -20.57 29.07
C MET A 411 7.40 -21.86 29.65
N LYS A 412 7.16 -22.90 28.84
CA LYS A 412 6.56 -24.19 29.25
C LYS A 412 5.20 -24.03 29.93
N GLN A 413 4.42 -23.05 29.49
CA GLN A 413 3.07 -22.79 29.98
C GLN A 413 2.02 -23.49 29.11
N THR A 414 0.79 -23.56 29.60
CA THR A 414 -0.33 -24.16 28.86
C THR A 414 -0.74 -23.25 27.71
N LEU A 415 -0.90 -23.84 26.51
CA LEU A 415 -1.39 -23.12 25.34
C LEU A 415 -2.88 -22.78 25.53
N THR A 416 -3.21 -21.53 25.31
CA THR A 416 -4.60 -21.04 25.31
C THR A 416 -4.79 -20.09 24.14
N ASP A 417 -5.94 -20.21 23.46
CA ASP A 417 -6.32 -19.26 22.43
C ASP A 417 -6.54 -17.86 23.02
N VAL A 418 -6.21 -16.84 22.26
CA VAL A 418 -6.35 -15.44 22.65
C VAL A 418 -7.16 -14.72 21.59
N GLU A 419 -8.21 -14.06 22.04
CA GLU A 419 -8.94 -13.14 21.19
C GLU A 419 -8.24 -11.78 21.25
N ALA A 420 -7.73 -11.34 20.09
CA ALA A 420 -7.13 -10.04 19.88
C ALA A 420 -8.00 -9.24 18.94
N THR A 421 -8.12 -7.95 19.18
CA THR A 421 -8.80 -7.00 18.31
C THR A 421 -7.88 -5.83 18.01
N ILE A 422 -8.02 -5.27 16.80
CA ILE A 422 -7.33 -4.05 16.38
C ILE A 422 -8.37 -3.15 15.75
N ASN A 423 -8.49 -1.96 16.31
CA ASN A 423 -9.43 -0.95 15.86
C ASN A 423 -8.70 0.16 15.10
N PHE A 424 -9.41 0.82 14.22
CA PHE A 424 -8.92 1.95 13.46
C PHE A 424 -9.87 3.12 13.68
N GLY A 425 -9.31 4.31 13.83
CA GLY A 425 -10.08 5.54 13.83
C GLY A 425 -10.82 5.76 12.52
N GLU A 426 -11.81 6.62 12.53
CA GLU A 426 -12.50 7.02 11.31
C GLU A 426 -11.58 7.90 10.46
N TYR A 427 -11.37 7.49 9.20
CA TYR A 427 -10.66 8.30 8.23
C TYR A 427 -11.47 9.57 7.90
N ALA A 428 -10.84 10.71 8.08
CA ALA A 428 -11.45 12.02 7.89
C ALA A 428 -12.72 12.19 8.75
N ASN A 429 -12.53 12.39 10.04
CA ASN A 429 -13.56 13.03 10.85
C ASN A 429 -13.96 14.31 10.12
N PRO A 430 -15.24 14.46 9.72
CA PRO A 430 -15.70 15.72 9.16
C PRO A 430 -15.29 16.83 10.12
N SER A 431 -14.85 17.98 9.59
CA SER A 431 -14.50 19.09 10.48
C SER A 431 -15.62 19.31 11.48
N PHE A 432 -15.29 19.70 12.71
CA PHE A 432 -16.29 19.92 13.77
C PHE A 432 -17.48 20.78 13.25
N GLU A 433 -17.21 21.76 12.39
CA GLU A 433 -18.23 22.56 11.73
C GLU A 433 -19.16 21.73 10.84
N SER A 434 -18.61 20.79 10.08
CA SER A 434 -19.38 19.90 9.20
C SER A 434 -20.20 18.87 10.00
N GLN A 435 -19.66 18.39 11.12
CA GLN A 435 -20.39 17.53 12.05
C GLN A 435 -21.56 18.28 12.69
N VAL A 436 -21.30 19.48 13.19
CA VAL A 436 -22.34 20.36 13.77
C VAL A 436 -23.44 20.67 12.76
N GLU A 437 -23.08 20.97 11.50
CA GLU A 437 -24.06 21.23 10.45
C GLU A 437 -24.92 20.01 10.12
N THR A 438 -24.28 18.83 10.00
CA THR A 438 -24.99 17.57 9.67
C THR A 438 -25.90 17.13 10.80
N ILE A 439 -25.41 17.14 12.02
CA ILE A 439 -26.16 16.77 13.22
C ILE A 439 -27.26 17.80 13.50
N GLY A 440 -26.96 19.09 13.32
CA GLY A 440 -27.94 20.14 13.43
C GLY A 440 -29.10 20.00 12.44
N LYS A 441 -28.82 19.59 11.19
CA LYS A 441 -29.86 19.26 10.19
C LYS A 441 -30.67 18.02 10.64
N GLY A 442 -30.00 16.98 11.14
CA GLY A 442 -30.67 15.78 11.67
C GLY A 442 -31.61 16.08 12.83
N LYS A 443 -31.19 16.97 13.75
CA LYS A 443 -32.01 17.45 14.87
C LYS A 443 -33.20 18.27 14.40
N THR A 444 -32.97 19.22 13.47
CA THR A 444 -34.03 20.10 12.92
C THR A 444 -35.07 19.29 12.15
N GLN A 445 -34.69 18.20 11.50
CA GLN A 445 -35.60 17.30 10.81
C GLN A 445 -36.28 16.28 11.72
N GLY A 446 -36.00 16.31 13.03
CA GLY A 446 -36.61 15.38 13.99
C GLY A 446 -36.10 13.93 13.91
N ILE A 447 -34.96 13.70 13.27
CA ILE A 447 -34.35 12.37 13.08
C ILE A 447 -33.44 12.00 14.26
N MET A 448 -32.86 13.00 14.93
CA MET A 448 -31.93 12.80 16.05
C MET A 448 -32.43 13.46 17.34
N SER A 449 -32.33 12.77 18.47
CA SER A 449 -32.58 13.33 19.81
C SER A 449 -31.41 14.22 20.26
N THR A 450 -31.59 15.00 21.31
CA THR A 450 -30.53 15.83 21.90
C THR A 450 -29.38 14.94 22.42
N GLU A 451 -29.72 13.81 23.03
CA GLU A 451 -28.76 12.82 23.53
C GLU A 451 -27.91 12.25 22.39
N ALA A 452 -28.58 11.83 21.31
CA ALA A 452 -27.89 11.29 20.13
C ALA A 452 -26.98 12.35 19.48
N CYS A 453 -27.39 13.63 19.47
CA CYS A 453 -26.56 14.72 18.93
C CYS A 453 -25.30 14.96 19.79
N VAL A 454 -25.42 14.91 21.11
CA VAL A 454 -24.28 15.10 22.03
C VAL A 454 -23.33 13.90 21.95
N GLU A 455 -23.87 12.68 21.88
CA GLU A 455 -23.06 11.47 21.73
C GLU A 455 -22.27 11.48 20.41
N GLU A 456 -22.91 11.81 19.29
CA GLU A 456 -22.28 11.86 17.97
C GLU A 456 -21.24 12.98 17.86
N LEU A 457 -21.45 14.16 18.50
CA LEU A 457 -20.52 15.29 18.46
C LEU A 457 -19.30 15.11 19.36
N TYR A 458 -19.49 14.53 20.52
CA TYR A 458 -18.46 14.51 21.55
C TYR A 458 -17.92 13.10 21.83
N GLY A 459 -18.64 12.04 21.46
CA GLY A 459 -18.22 10.64 21.49
C GLY A 459 -17.17 10.31 22.56
N ASP A 460 -16.02 9.85 22.12
CA ASP A 460 -14.89 9.48 23.00
C ASP A 460 -14.10 10.69 23.55
N SER A 461 -14.40 11.92 23.10
CA SER A 461 -13.67 13.13 23.53
C SER A 461 -14.07 13.64 24.91
N LYS A 462 -15.24 13.23 25.41
CA LYS A 462 -15.79 13.62 26.71
C LYS A 462 -16.35 12.39 27.43
N ASP A 463 -16.26 12.42 28.76
CA ASP A 463 -16.83 11.37 29.64
C ASP A 463 -18.36 11.43 29.68
N ASP A 464 -18.95 10.34 30.10
CA ASP A 464 -20.41 10.19 30.14
C ASP A 464 -21.09 11.18 31.10
N GLU A 465 -20.42 11.51 32.23
CA GLU A 465 -20.92 12.48 33.17
C GLU A 465 -21.02 13.91 32.57
N TRP A 466 -20.02 14.31 31.79
CA TRP A 466 -20.05 15.55 31.07
C TRP A 466 -21.14 15.57 29.98
N LYS A 467 -21.30 14.45 29.24
CA LYS A 467 -22.31 14.32 28.17
C LYS A 467 -23.73 14.43 28.75
N GLU A 468 -24.00 13.76 29.83
CA GLU A 468 -25.29 13.87 30.53
C GLU A 468 -25.56 15.29 31.06
N GLY A 469 -24.53 15.96 31.56
CA GLY A 469 -24.62 17.35 32.01
C GLY A 469 -24.93 18.29 30.85
N GLU A 470 -24.32 18.08 29.67
CA GLU A 470 -24.56 18.87 28.49
C GLU A 470 -25.95 18.68 27.89
N VAL A 471 -26.41 17.42 27.85
CA VAL A 471 -27.79 17.09 27.44
C VAL A 471 -28.80 17.82 28.32
N ARG A 472 -28.58 17.83 29.66
CA ARG A 472 -29.47 18.53 30.59
C ARG A 472 -29.49 20.04 30.32
N ARG A 473 -28.33 20.67 30.14
CA ARG A 473 -28.22 22.11 29.82
C ARG A 473 -28.95 22.45 28.52
N LEU A 474 -28.71 21.66 27.45
CA LEU A 474 -29.37 21.87 26.16
C LEU A 474 -30.89 21.71 26.21
N LYS A 475 -31.41 20.78 27.04
CA LYS A 475 -32.85 20.61 27.24
C LYS A 475 -33.46 21.76 28.01
N GLU A 476 -32.80 22.26 29.07
CA GLU A 476 -33.21 23.44 29.83
C GLU A 476 -33.25 24.71 28.95
N GLU A 477 -32.23 24.93 28.14
CA GLU A 477 -32.21 26.08 27.20
C GLU A 477 -33.30 25.99 26.14
N GLN A 478 -33.71 24.78 25.73
CA GLN A 478 -34.81 24.59 24.77
C GLN A 478 -36.21 24.62 25.43
N GLY A 479 -36.28 24.81 26.75
CA GLY A 479 -37.54 24.87 27.48
C GLY A 479 -38.23 23.52 27.58
N ILE A 480 -37.50 22.43 27.34
CA ILE A 480 -37.98 21.06 27.57
C ILE A 480 -37.72 20.74 29.04
N VAL A 481 -38.70 21.05 29.90
CA VAL A 481 -38.64 20.71 31.31
C VAL A 481 -38.80 19.20 31.43
N SER A 482 -37.76 18.50 31.95
CA SER A 482 -37.92 17.12 32.39
C SER A 482 -38.82 17.18 33.62
N GLU A 483 -40.07 16.75 33.50
CA GLU A 483 -40.89 16.41 34.67
C GLU A 483 -40.18 15.24 35.38
N GLU A 484 -39.49 15.54 36.48
CA GLU A 484 -39.14 14.51 37.45
C GLU A 484 -40.47 13.96 37.95
N GLU A 485 -40.76 12.68 37.65
CA GLU A 485 -41.89 12.00 38.32
C GLU A 485 -41.67 12.10 39.83
N PRO A 486 -42.63 12.70 40.55
CA PRO A 486 -42.51 12.79 42.01
C PRO A 486 -42.46 11.36 42.53
N ALA A 487 -41.40 11.02 43.28
CA ALA A 487 -41.31 9.75 44.00
C ALA A 487 -42.56 9.58 44.88
N VAL A 488 -43.47 8.74 44.44
CA VAL A 488 -44.65 8.37 45.23
C VAL A 488 -44.14 7.52 46.39
N ASN A 489 -43.97 8.17 47.52
CA ASN A 489 -43.73 7.50 48.81
C ASN A 489 -45.02 6.80 49.20
N LEU A 490 -45.14 5.51 48.87
CA LEU A 490 -46.19 4.65 49.39
C LEU A 490 -45.85 4.30 50.87
N ASP A 491 -46.13 5.25 51.77
CA ASP A 491 -46.21 4.94 53.14
C ASP A 491 -47.45 4.04 53.35
N ALA A 492 -47.20 2.78 53.71
CA ALA A 492 -48.20 1.79 54.05
C ALA A 492 -48.85 2.17 55.40
N GLY A 493 -49.81 3.09 55.34
CA GLY A 493 -50.69 3.39 56.44
C GLY A 493 -51.84 2.36 56.53
N ASP A 494 -51.85 1.61 57.61
CA ASP A 494 -52.89 0.73 58.02
C ASP A 494 -54.31 1.29 57.82
N TYR A 495 -55.09 0.75 56.90
CA TYR A 495 -56.56 0.86 56.93
C TYR A 495 -57.17 -0.49 57.34
N LYS A 496 -57.52 -0.56 58.61
CA LYS A 496 -58.49 -1.54 59.11
C LYS A 496 -59.87 -1.11 58.60
N ILE A 497 -60.49 -1.92 57.79
CA ILE A 497 -61.88 -1.79 57.42
C ILE A 497 -62.64 -2.74 58.36
N ASP A 498 -63.35 -2.17 59.34
CA ASP A 498 -64.35 -2.88 60.13
C ASP A 498 -65.63 -3.02 59.31
N PHE A 499 -66.03 -4.27 59.05
CA PHE A 499 -67.35 -4.59 58.54
C PHE A 499 -68.22 -4.93 59.78
N GLU A 500 -69.15 -4.04 60.11
CA GLU A 500 -70.36 -4.36 60.87
C GLU A 500 -71.57 -3.92 60.08
N GLY A 501 -72.58 -4.88 59.97
CA GLY A 501 -73.96 -4.63 59.64
C GLY A 501 -74.51 -5.24 58.40
#